data_2bf125e8ad671a1c5c298bc2105d04ee
#
_entry.id   2bf125e8ad671a1c5c298bc2105d04ee
#
_cell.length_a   1.000
_cell.length_b   1.000
_cell.length_c   1.000
_cell.angle_alpha   90.00
_cell.angle_beta   90.00
_cell.angle_gamma   90.00
#
_symmetry.space_group_name_H-M   'P 1'
#
loop_
_entity.id
_entity.type
_entity.pdbx_description
1 polymer ?
#
loop_
_entity_poly.entity_id
_entity_poly.type
_entity_poly.pdbx_seq_one_letter_code
_entity_poly.pdbx_strand_id
1 'polypeptide(L)'
;MKDNLISKRKPSFPITSELYQYLTEYNRIIKIPIFYDDLLRFAGSVNVYDKQGNDTLWIRVYYPTFEQEEIHLSLKRMYTILHADGSEDNFEYLNIDEIDFCTFGNSKPFRVKVRNILNDNYTYLYVKKADASRVYGLELEDILSPNHINFLVHKDTLIEEHVIGIPGDVFMEQNLKLLSKED
;
A
#
# COMPACT_ATOMS: atom_id res chain seq x y z
N MET A 1 10.78 -17.66 -21.77
CA MET A 1 10.69 -17.41 -20.32
C MET A 1 9.48 -18.18 -19.80
N LYS A 2 9.64 -19.10 -18.88
CA LYS A 2 8.51 -19.76 -18.25
C LYS A 2 7.92 -18.77 -17.26
N ASP A 3 6.68 -18.38 -17.50
CA ASP A 3 5.90 -17.59 -16.57
C ASP A 3 5.82 -18.30 -15.22
N ASN A 4 6.61 -17.86 -14.25
CA ASN A 4 6.45 -18.26 -12.86
C ASN A 4 5.23 -17.58 -12.25
N LEU A 5 4.09 -17.74 -12.88
CA LEU A 5 2.81 -17.35 -12.32
C LEU A 5 2.59 -18.15 -11.04
N ILE A 6 2.35 -17.44 -9.94
CA ILE A 6 1.97 -18.05 -8.66
C ILE A 6 0.72 -18.89 -8.91
N SER A 7 0.91 -20.21 -9.03
CA SER A 7 -0.14 -21.16 -9.43
C SER A 7 -1.17 -21.43 -8.31
N LYS A 8 -0.90 -20.99 -7.07
CA LYS A 8 -1.79 -21.21 -5.93
C LYS A 8 -2.00 -19.93 -5.15
N ARG A 9 -3.28 -19.57 -4.97
CA ARG A 9 -3.68 -18.46 -4.11
C ARG A 9 -3.31 -18.79 -2.66
N LYS A 10 -2.54 -17.92 -2.00
CA LYS A 10 -2.25 -18.07 -0.57
C LYS A 10 -3.55 -17.92 0.23
N PRO A 11 -3.76 -18.68 1.31
CA PRO A 11 -4.89 -18.45 2.20
C PRO A 11 -4.78 -17.06 2.82
N SER A 12 -5.91 -16.40 3.04
CA SER A 12 -6.01 -15.15 3.80
C SER A 12 -6.46 -15.47 5.20
N PHE A 13 -5.82 -14.84 6.18
CA PHE A 13 -6.10 -15.01 7.59
C PHE A 13 -6.69 -13.72 8.15
N PRO A 14 -7.92 -13.76 8.71
CA PRO A 14 -8.53 -12.59 9.31
C PRO A 14 -7.76 -12.15 10.56
N ILE A 15 -7.89 -10.88 10.92
CA ILE A 15 -7.39 -10.35 12.18
C ILE A 15 -8.19 -10.98 13.31
N THR A 16 -7.52 -11.71 14.20
CA THR A 16 -8.16 -12.31 15.39
C THR A 16 -8.42 -11.26 16.47
N SER A 17 -9.26 -11.59 17.45
CA SER A 17 -9.53 -10.72 18.60
C SER A 17 -8.27 -10.38 19.39
N GLU A 18 -7.39 -11.35 19.59
CA GLU A 18 -6.13 -11.19 20.31
C GLU A 18 -5.17 -10.27 19.57
N LEU A 19 -5.02 -10.47 18.24
CA LEU A 19 -4.22 -9.57 17.42
C LEU A 19 -4.81 -8.16 17.39
N TYR A 20 -6.14 -8.04 17.29
CA TYR A 20 -6.80 -6.73 17.32
C TYR A 20 -6.57 -6.00 18.63
N GLN A 21 -6.65 -6.69 19.78
CA GLN A 21 -6.35 -6.13 21.11
C GLN A 21 -4.90 -5.63 21.16
N TYR A 22 -3.93 -6.46 20.76
CA TYR A 22 -2.53 -6.09 20.67
C TYR A 22 -2.33 -4.81 19.83
N LEU A 23 -2.86 -4.79 18.61
CA LEU A 23 -2.74 -3.64 17.71
C LEU A 23 -3.35 -2.36 18.30
N THR A 24 -4.40 -2.50 19.12
CA THR A 24 -5.03 -1.37 19.83
C THR A 24 -4.09 -0.82 20.91
N GLU A 25 -3.45 -1.67 21.67
CA GLU A 25 -2.49 -1.30 22.72
C GLU A 25 -1.25 -0.56 22.15
N TYR A 26 -0.85 -0.91 20.91
CA TYR A 26 0.28 -0.30 20.22
C TYR A 26 -0.12 0.81 19.24
N ASN A 27 -1.34 1.34 19.33
CA ASN A 27 -1.85 2.45 18.51
C ASN A 27 -1.81 2.18 16.99
N ARG A 28 -1.91 0.91 16.58
CA ARG A 28 -2.02 0.52 15.15
C ARG A 28 -3.46 0.55 14.66
N ILE A 29 -4.45 0.55 15.57
CA ILE A 29 -5.87 0.65 15.24
C ILE A 29 -6.30 2.11 15.34
N ILE A 30 -6.47 2.74 14.19
CA ILE A 30 -6.93 4.13 14.08
C ILE A 30 -8.14 4.17 13.15
N LYS A 31 -9.16 4.95 13.51
CA LYS A 31 -10.33 5.15 12.65
C LYS A 31 -9.91 5.87 11.36
N ILE A 32 -10.15 5.22 10.23
CA ILE A 32 -9.84 5.75 8.90
C ILE A 32 -11.11 6.20 8.16
N PRO A 33 -11.00 7.18 7.27
CA PRO A 33 -12.16 7.73 6.56
C PRO A 33 -12.63 6.90 5.35
N ILE A 34 -11.81 5.95 4.86
CA ILE A 34 -12.10 5.16 3.67
C ILE A 34 -11.55 3.74 3.83
N PHE A 35 -12.27 2.73 3.32
CA PHE A 35 -11.90 1.32 3.40
C PHE A 35 -11.46 0.78 2.05
N TYR A 36 -10.78 -0.36 2.07
CA TYR A 36 -10.36 -1.06 0.86
C TYR A 36 -11.54 -1.34 -0.09
N ASP A 37 -12.67 -1.79 0.45
CA ASP A 37 -13.85 -2.12 -0.35
C ASP A 37 -14.51 -0.88 -0.99
N ASP A 38 -14.34 0.31 -0.40
CA ASP A 38 -14.79 1.57 -1.01
C ASP A 38 -14.02 1.89 -2.29
N LEU A 39 -12.72 1.59 -2.31
CA LEU A 39 -11.87 1.80 -3.48
C LEU A 39 -12.17 0.82 -4.62
N LEU A 40 -12.82 -0.30 -4.36
CA LEU A 40 -13.23 -1.24 -5.42
C LEU A 40 -14.42 -0.75 -6.27
N ARG A 41 -15.07 0.35 -5.89
CA ARG A 41 -16.23 0.91 -6.59
C ARG A 41 -15.88 1.76 -7.83
N PHE A 42 -14.67 1.64 -8.36
CA PHE A 42 -14.29 2.40 -9.55
C PHE A 42 -15.16 2.03 -10.77
N ALA A 43 -15.47 3.03 -11.60
CA ALA A 43 -16.33 2.89 -12.78
C ALA A 43 -15.56 2.61 -14.06
N GLY A 44 -14.26 2.92 -14.10
CA GLY A 44 -13.41 2.72 -15.26
C GLY A 44 -11.97 2.50 -14.89
N SER A 45 -11.20 1.95 -15.83
CA SER A 45 -9.76 1.75 -15.65
C SER A 45 -9.01 1.74 -16.98
N VAL A 46 -7.69 2.02 -16.90
CA VAL A 46 -6.75 1.88 -18.02
C VAL A 46 -5.50 1.15 -17.56
N ASN A 47 -4.90 0.35 -18.44
CA ASN A 47 -3.65 -0.34 -18.13
C ASN A 47 -2.49 0.65 -17.94
N VAL A 48 -1.63 0.35 -16.98
CA VAL A 48 -0.40 1.11 -16.72
C VAL A 48 0.77 0.35 -17.32
N TYR A 49 1.50 1.00 -18.20
CA TYR A 49 2.70 0.45 -18.86
C TYR A 49 3.97 1.06 -18.27
N ASP A 50 5.06 0.29 -18.27
CA ASP A 50 6.37 0.80 -17.90
C ASP A 50 6.98 1.68 -19.02
N LYS A 51 8.17 2.24 -18.76
CA LYS A 51 8.88 3.09 -19.75
C LYS A 51 9.29 2.33 -21.03
N GLN A 52 9.31 1.00 -20.99
CA GLN A 52 9.63 0.12 -22.10
C GLN A 52 8.37 -0.35 -22.85
N GLY A 53 7.17 0.00 -22.37
CA GLY A 53 5.90 -0.40 -22.95
C GLY A 53 5.40 -1.77 -22.51
N ASN A 54 5.99 -2.39 -21.48
CA ASN A 54 5.49 -3.64 -20.91
C ASN A 54 4.32 -3.37 -19.98
N ASP A 55 3.35 -4.28 -19.97
CA ASP A 55 2.24 -4.24 -19.02
C ASP A 55 2.76 -4.48 -17.59
N THR A 56 2.49 -3.53 -16.71
CA THR A 56 2.90 -3.61 -15.30
C THR A 56 1.98 -4.45 -14.44
N LEU A 57 0.87 -4.93 -14.97
CA LEU A 57 -0.23 -5.58 -14.26
C LEU A 57 -0.94 -4.67 -13.24
N TRP A 58 -0.71 -3.38 -13.34
CA TRP A 58 -1.45 -2.35 -12.64
C TRP A 58 -2.43 -1.69 -13.59
N ILE A 59 -3.61 -1.35 -13.09
CA ILE A 59 -4.58 -0.53 -13.80
C ILE A 59 -4.82 0.76 -13.03
N ARG A 60 -4.82 1.90 -13.73
CA ARG A 60 -5.26 3.17 -13.17
C ARG A 60 -6.76 3.19 -13.14
N VAL A 61 -7.33 3.48 -11.98
CA VAL A 61 -8.78 3.44 -11.78
C VAL A 61 -9.35 4.85 -11.69
N TYR A 62 -10.61 4.97 -12.12
CA TYR A 62 -11.37 6.22 -12.14
C TYR A 62 -12.73 6.02 -11.49
N TYR A 63 -13.11 6.97 -10.67
CA TYR A 63 -14.39 6.98 -9.98
C TYR A 63 -15.39 7.90 -10.67
N PRO A 64 -16.70 7.69 -10.46
CA PRO A 64 -17.71 8.66 -10.89
C PRO A 64 -17.41 10.03 -10.30
N THR A 65 -17.68 11.10 -11.05
CA THR A 65 -17.34 12.48 -10.67
C THR A 65 -17.88 12.86 -9.29
N PHE A 66 -19.07 12.38 -8.93
CA PHE A 66 -19.70 12.68 -7.64
C PHE A 66 -19.06 11.92 -6.45
N GLU A 67 -18.33 10.81 -6.68
CA GLU A 67 -17.60 10.08 -5.64
C GLU A 67 -16.13 10.49 -5.57
N GLN A 68 -15.57 10.98 -6.66
CA GLN A 68 -14.15 11.27 -6.78
C GLN A 68 -13.63 12.24 -5.74
N GLU A 69 -14.36 13.34 -5.49
CA GLU A 69 -13.96 14.35 -4.49
C GLU A 69 -13.94 13.77 -3.08
N GLU A 70 -14.95 12.98 -2.71
CA GLU A 70 -15.03 12.34 -1.41
C GLU A 70 -13.91 11.32 -1.21
N ILE A 71 -13.63 10.51 -2.24
CA ILE A 71 -12.53 9.52 -2.21
C ILE A 71 -11.19 10.22 -2.08
N HIS A 72 -10.92 11.26 -2.89
CA HIS A 72 -9.68 12.03 -2.81
C HIS A 72 -9.50 12.72 -1.46
N LEU A 73 -10.56 13.33 -0.92
CA LEU A 73 -10.54 13.94 0.41
C LEU A 73 -10.22 12.92 1.50
N SER A 74 -10.86 11.76 1.43
CA SER A 74 -10.65 10.66 2.37
C SER A 74 -9.24 10.09 2.29
N LEU A 75 -8.69 9.94 1.09
CA LEU A 75 -7.30 9.48 0.89
C LEU A 75 -6.27 10.51 1.39
N LYS A 76 -6.51 11.81 1.21
CA LYS A 76 -5.67 12.86 1.78
C LYS A 76 -5.67 12.81 3.31
N ARG A 77 -6.83 12.65 3.95
CA ARG A 77 -6.93 12.48 5.40
C ARG A 77 -6.23 11.21 5.88
N MET A 78 -6.36 10.11 5.14
CA MET A 78 -5.64 8.88 5.45
C MET A 78 -4.12 9.09 5.43
N TYR A 79 -3.62 9.86 4.45
CA TYR A 79 -2.20 10.22 4.37
C TYR A 79 -1.74 11.01 5.60
N THR A 80 -2.52 12.02 6.05
CA THR A 80 -2.15 12.82 7.23
C THR A 80 -2.17 11.98 8.51
N ILE A 81 -3.12 11.06 8.66
CA ILE A 81 -3.17 10.13 9.80
C ILE A 81 -1.93 9.24 9.84
N LEU A 82 -1.45 8.77 8.69
CA LEU A 82 -0.28 7.88 8.63
C LEU A 82 1.06 8.61 8.85
N HIS A 83 1.19 9.86 8.38
CA HIS A 83 2.49 10.56 8.34
C HIS A 83 2.59 11.77 9.27
N ALA A 84 1.49 12.30 9.78
CA ALA A 84 1.47 13.56 10.53
C ALA A 84 0.57 13.52 11.75
N ASP A 85 0.30 12.34 12.31
CA ASP A 85 -0.60 12.13 13.44
C ASP A 85 -1.98 12.81 13.26
N GLY A 86 -2.41 12.93 11.99
CA GLY A 86 -3.68 13.58 11.64
C GLY A 86 -3.63 15.12 11.59
N SER A 87 -2.45 15.74 11.74
CA SER A 87 -2.32 17.19 11.54
C SER A 87 -2.73 17.59 10.12
N GLU A 88 -3.56 18.63 10.02
CA GLU A 88 -4.05 19.16 8.74
C GLU A 88 -3.25 20.39 8.26
N ASP A 89 -2.12 20.72 8.89
CA ASP A 89 -1.34 21.95 8.60
C ASP A 89 -0.96 22.10 7.11
N ASN A 90 -0.76 20.99 6.40
CA ASN A 90 -0.43 21.00 4.97
C ASN A 90 -1.48 20.30 4.10
N PHE A 91 -2.66 20.06 4.64
CA PHE A 91 -3.71 19.28 3.97
C PHE A 91 -4.16 19.88 2.63
N GLU A 92 -4.27 21.20 2.56
CA GLU A 92 -4.68 21.93 1.35
C GLU A 92 -3.68 21.76 0.19
N TYR A 93 -2.39 21.53 0.51
CA TYR A 93 -1.33 21.35 -0.47
C TYR A 93 -1.17 19.90 -0.95
N LEU A 94 -1.93 18.97 -0.38
CA LEU A 94 -1.92 17.58 -0.84
C LEU A 94 -2.86 17.39 -2.03
N ASN A 95 -2.41 16.62 -3.01
CA ASN A 95 -3.22 16.19 -4.14
C ASN A 95 -3.10 14.68 -4.35
N ILE A 96 -4.21 14.03 -4.70
CA ILE A 96 -4.22 12.64 -5.15
C ILE A 96 -4.09 12.66 -6.66
N ASP A 97 -2.90 12.30 -7.15
CA ASP A 97 -2.61 12.31 -8.59
C ASP A 97 -3.09 11.04 -9.29
N GLU A 98 -2.91 9.89 -8.64
CA GLU A 98 -3.12 8.58 -9.26
C GLU A 98 -3.63 7.59 -8.22
N ILE A 99 -4.57 6.75 -8.63
CA ILE A 99 -5.01 5.58 -7.87
C ILE A 99 -4.89 4.38 -8.80
N ASP A 100 -3.95 3.49 -8.51
CA ASP A 100 -3.69 2.31 -9.31
C ASP A 100 -4.09 1.06 -8.51
N PHE A 101 -4.73 0.11 -9.17
CA PHE A 101 -5.12 -1.18 -8.61
C PHE A 101 -4.26 -2.29 -9.19
N CYS A 102 -3.68 -3.13 -8.33
CA CYS A 102 -2.91 -4.28 -8.76
C CYS A 102 -3.83 -5.43 -9.14
N THR A 103 -3.81 -5.83 -10.39
CA THR A 103 -4.61 -6.98 -10.88
C THR A 103 -3.94 -8.32 -10.56
N PHE A 104 -2.67 -8.29 -10.18
CA PHE A 104 -1.82 -9.44 -9.90
C PHE A 104 -1.59 -9.63 -8.39
N GLY A 105 -1.34 -10.86 -8.00
CA GLY A 105 -1.02 -11.22 -6.62
C GLY A 105 -2.24 -11.44 -5.72
N ASN A 106 -1.96 -11.80 -4.47
CA ASN A 106 -3.00 -12.23 -3.53
C ASN A 106 -3.71 -11.07 -2.83
N SER A 107 -2.98 -10.02 -2.49
CA SER A 107 -3.51 -8.89 -1.71
C SER A 107 -4.17 -7.82 -2.57
N LYS A 108 -3.94 -7.84 -3.89
CA LYS A 108 -4.48 -6.88 -4.87
C LYS A 108 -4.55 -5.44 -4.31
N PRO A 109 -3.41 -4.85 -3.96
CA PRO A 109 -3.39 -3.54 -3.32
C PRO A 109 -3.84 -2.43 -4.26
N PHE A 110 -4.39 -1.38 -3.67
CA PHE A 110 -4.37 -0.05 -4.30
C PHE A 110 -3.06 0.64 -3.96
N ARG A 111 -2.48 1.31 -4.95
CA ARG A 111 -1.36 2.23 -4.80
C ARG A 111 -1.87 3.64 -5.09
N VAL A 112 -1.76 4.51 -4.11
CA VAL A 112 -2.24 5.89 -4.19
C VAL A 112 -1.05 6.83 -4.22
N LYS A 113 -0.93 7.64 -5.25
CA LYS A 113 0.10 8.67 -5.37
C LYS A 113 -0.40 9.97 -4.74
N VAL A 114 0.24 10.37 -3.66
CA VAL A 114 -0.02 11.63 -2.96
C VAL A 114 1.11 12.59 -3.25
N ARG A 115 0.80 13.77 -3.80
CA ARG A 115 1.77 14.81 -4.14
C ARG A 115 1.51 16.07 -3.34
N ASN A 116 2.58 16.71 -2.91
CA ASN A 116 2.53 18.06 -2.38
C ASN A 116 2.68 19.06 -3.54
N ILE A 117 1.65 19.89 -3.77
CA ILE A 117 1.61 20.83 -4.90
C ILE A 117 2.55 22.04 -4.75
N LEU A 118 3.12 22.28 -3.56
CA LEU A 118 4.06 23.38 -3.35
C LEU A 118 5.47 23.07 -3.86
N ASN A 119 5.88 21.80 -3.80
CA ASN A 119 7.25 21.40 -4.11
C ASN A 119 7.34 20.19 -5.05
N ASP A 120 6.20 19.71 -5.56
CA ASP A 120 6.06 18.54 -6.42
C ASP A 120 6.60 17.21 -5.84
N ASN A 121 6.98 17.17 -4.58
CA ASN A 121 7.35 15.93 -3.92
C ASN A 121 6.13 15.02 -3.79
N TYR A 122 6.33 13.74 -4.02
CA TYR A 122 5.27 12.75 -3.92
C TYR A 122 5.74 11.49 -3.20
N THR A 123 4.77 10.79 -2.66
CA THR A 123 4.94 9.44 -2.10
C THR A 123 3.76 8.55 -2.48
N TYR A 124 3.88 7.28 -2.15
CA TYR A 124 2.80 6.31 -2.36
C TYR A 124 2.29 5.78 -1.02
N LEU A 125 0.97 5.58 -0.95
CA LEU A 125 0.32 4.75 0.04
C LEU A 125 -0.14 3.45 -0.59
N TYR A 126 -0.14 2.37 0.17
CA TYR A 126 -0.75 1.12 -0.23
C TYR A 126 -1.95 0.81 0.65
N VAL A 127 -3.11 0.62 0.04
CA VAL A 127 -4.34 0.22 0.73
C VAL A 127 -4.66 -1.21 0.33
N LYS A 128 -4.79 -2.09 1.31
CA LYS A 128 -4.96 -3.54 1.11
C LYS A 128 -6.08 -4.07 1.98
N LYS A 129 -6.59 -5.23 1.62
CA LYS A 129 -7.37 -6.01 2.58
C LYS A 129 -6.45 -6.51 3.70
N ALA A 130 -6.86 -6.30 4.94
CA ALA A 130 -6.07 -6.71 6.09
C ALA A 130 -5.95 -8.24 6.13
N ASP A 131 -4.72 -8.70 6.36
CA ASP A 131 -4.38 -10.11 6.52
C ASP A 131 -3.45 -10.25 7.72
N ALA A 132 -3.78 -11.15 8.65
CA ALA A 132 -3.03 -11.32 9.88
C ALA A 132 -1.56 -11.64 9.63
N SER A 133 -1.25 -12.46 8.63
CA SER A 133 0.15 -12.83 8.32
C SER A 133 0.96 -11.62 7.85
N ARG A 134 0.33 -10.68 7.13
CA ARG A 134 1.00 -9.44 6.71
C ARG A 134 1.21 -8.52 7.91
N VAL A 135 0.21 -8.38 8.78
CA VAL A 135 0.31 -7.55 9.98
C VAL A 135 1.39 -8.07 10.93
N TYR A 136 1.47 -9.38 11.16
CA TYR A 136 2.58 -9.95 11.93
C TYR A 136 3.94 -9.67 11.30
N GLY A 137 4.04 -9.71 9.97
CA GLY A 137 5.29 -9.35 9.27
C GLY A 137 5.69 -7.89 9.49
N LEU A 138 4.74 -6.95 9.48
CA LEU A 138 4.99 -5.53 9.75
C LEU A 138 5.38 -5.28 11.20
N GLU A 139 4.72 -5.94 12.17
CA GLU A 139 5.09 -5.84 13.58
C GLU A 139 6.48 -6.43 13.87
N LEU A 140 6.82 -7.57 13.24
CA LEU A 140 8.16 -8.15 13.36
C LEU A 140 9.22 -7.21 12.76
N GLU A 141 8.93 -6.58 11.65
CA GLU A 141 9.81 -5.60 11.02
C GLU A 141 10.02 -4.41 11.95
N ASP A 142 8.97 -3.87 12.55
CA ASP A 142 9.03 -2.74 13.49
C ASP A 142 9.89 -3.07 14.74
N ILE A 143 9.85 -4.32 15.22
CA ILE A 143 10.61 -4.77 16.40
C ILE A 143 12.08 -5.06 16.04
N LEU A 144 12.34 -5.64 14.87
CA LEU A 144 13.65 -6.22 14.54
C LEU A 144 14.49 -5.34 13.61
N SER A 145 13.88 -4.41 12.87
CA SER A 145 14.56 -3.55 11.91
C SER A 145 14.81 -2.14 12.49
N PRO A 146 15.95 -1.51 12.17
CA PRO A 146 16.16 -0.10 12.47
C PRO A 146 15.32 0.84 11.57
N ASN A 147 14.71 0.30 10.51
CA ASN A 147 13.87 1.04 9.56
C ASN A 147 12.42 0.71 9.83
N HIS A 148 11.69 1.64 10.39
CA HIS A 148 10.26 1.45 10.68
C HIS A 148 9.43 1.73 9.44
N ILE A 149 8.38 0.93 9.25
CA ILE A 149 7.36 1.12 8.23
C ILE A 149 6.08 1.56 8.93
N ASN A 150 5.59 2.77 8.61
CA ASN A 150 4.32 3.21 9.15
C ASN A 150 3.17 2.43 8.51
N PHE A 151 2.31 1.89 9.36
CA PHE A 151 1.11 1.21 8.93
C PHE A 151 -0.03 1.37 9.94
N LEU A 152 -1.25 1.24 9.45
CA LEU A 152 -2.47 1.30 10.24
C LEU A 152 -3.41 0.16 9.84
N VAL A 153 -4.14 -0.34 10.81
CA VAL A 153 -5.20 -1.34 10.59
C VAL A 153 -6.52 -0.78 11.09
N HIS A 154 -7.57 -0.92 10.30
CA HIS A 154 -8.92 -0.65 10.75
C HIS A 154 -9.89 -1.65 10.11
N LYS A 155 -10.54 -2.46 10.94
CA LYS A 155 -11.39 -3.58 10.51
C LYS A 155 -10.60 -4.49 9.53
N ASP A 156 -11.06 -4.59 8.29
CA ASP A 156 -10.47 -5.41 7.23
C ASP A 156 -9.58 -4.62 6.26
N THR A 157 -9.20 -3.41 6.62
CA THR A 157 -8.33 -2.53 5.79
C THR A 157 -6.98 -2.33 6.47
N LEU A 158 -5.92 -2.60 5.73
CA LEU A 158 -4.53 -2.31 6.07
C LEU A 158 -4.04 -1.20 5.16
N ILE A 159 -3.42 -0.20 5.77
CA ILE A 159 -2.75 0.89 5.07
C ILE A 159 -1.28 0.83 5.45
N GLU A 160 -0.40 0.94 4.48
CA GLU A 160 1.05 0.99 4.70
C GLU A 160 1.68 2.05 3.79
N GLU A 161 2.76 2.63 4.28
CA GLU A 161 3.58 3.54 3.49
C GLU A 161 4.40 2.79 2.43
N HIS A 162 4.96 3.55 1.50
CA HIS A 162 5.84 3.02 0.47
C HIS A 162 7.22 2.69 1.03
N VAL A 163 7.59 1.42 0.93
CA VAL A 163 8.95 0.97 1.23
C VAL A 163 9.84 1.23 0.02
N ILE A 164 10.80 2.15 0.17
CA ILE A 164 11.80 2.41 -0.86
C ILE A 164 12.85 1.30 -0.78
N GLY A 165 12.93 0.46 -1.81
CA GLY A 165 13.88 -0.64 -1.82
C GLY A 165 13.83 -1.47 -3.11
N ILE A 166 14.73 -2.44 -3.18
CA ILE A 166 14.75 -3.42 -4.26
C ILE A 166 14.02 -4.66 -3.74
N PRO A 167 13.03 -5.21 -4.49
CA PRO A 167 12.40 -6.48 -4.12
C PRO A 167 13.43 -7.57 -3.86
N GLY A 168 13.23 -8.33 -2.77
CA GLY A 168 14.22 -9.31 -2.31
C GLY A 168 14.55 -10.40 -3.33
N ASP A 169 13.57 -10.84 -4.13
CA ASP A 169 13.75 -11.78 -5.23
C ASP A 169 14.66 -11.18 -6.33
N VAL A 170 14.44 -9.92 -6.70
CA VAL A 170 15.28 -9.21 -7.67
C VAL A 170 16.70 -9.02 -7.12
N PHE A 171 16.82 -8.66 -5.83
CA PHE A 171 18.13 -8.56 -5.17
C PHE A 171 18.87 -9.90 -5.18
N MET A 172 18.19 -11.00 -4.84
CA MET A 172 18.73 -12.34 -4.84
C MET A 172 19.23 -12.76 -6.23
N GLU A 173 18.45 -12.52 -7.27
CA GLU A 173 18.83 -12.88 -8.64
C GLU A 173 20.03 -12.08 -9.16
N GLN A 174 20.13 -10.81 -8.81
CA GLN A 174 21.16 -9.91 -9.33
C GLN A 174 22.45 -9.89 -8.50
N ASN A 175 22.37 -9.99 -7.19
CA ASN A 175 23.49 -9.72 -6.29
C ASN A 175 24.06 -10.97 -5.59
N LEU A 176 23.26 -12.01 -5.32
CA LEU A 176 23.79 -13.22 -4.68
C LEU A 176 24.85 -13.95 -5.54
N LYS A 177 24.74 -13.88 -6.85
CA LYS A 177 25.74 -14.44 -7.78
C LYS A 177 27.09 -13.69 -7.71
N LEU A 178 27.10 -12.47 -7.23
CA LEU A 178 28.31 -11.66 -7.05
C LEU A 178 28.96 -11.93 -5.69
N LEU A 179 28.17 -12.15 -4.64
CA LEU A 179 28.65 -12.41 -3.29
C LEU A 179 29.22 -13.83 -3.10
N SER A 180 28.75 -14.80 -3.89
CA SER A 180 29.21 -16.21 -3.80
C SER A 180 30.56 -16.51 -4.44
N LYS A 181 31.31 -15.50 -4.87
CA LYS A 181 32.63 -15.67 -5.51
C LYS A 181 33.81 -15.17 -4.67
N GLU A 182 33.59 -14.56 -3.52
CA GLU A 182 34.65 -13.94 -2.71
C GLU A 182 34.67 -14.40 -1.23
N ASP A 183 33.82 -15.35 -0.82
CA ASP A 183 33.85 -15.94 0.54
C ASP A 183 33.99 -17.46 0.49
#